data_179f8e0da031228128cdd01ff3aaa938
#
_entry.id   179f8e0da031228128cdd01ff3aaa938
#
_cell.length_a   1.000
_cell.length_b   1.000
_cell.length_c   1.000
_cell.angle_alpha   90.00
_cell.angle_beta   90.00
_cell.angle_gamma   90.00
#
_symmetry.space_group_name_H-M   'P 1'
#
loop_
_entity.id
_entity.type
_entity.pdbx_description
1 polymer ?
#
loop_
_entity_poly.entity_id
_entity_poly.type
_entity_poly.pdbx_seq_one_letter_code
_entity_poly.pdbx_strand_id
1 'polypeptide(L)'
;MNLKDQNYAQFALVREMMDTVETIKKFDPDCTKQIAEQVKQVKNIYFTGEGSSRIFPAKNSLRKFKRWGMDVNIQTDGSWQSREYDLSKYAVFLASNSGRTKEVTLLAKKLMEEGNNLRFGLTANDNTVLSTFCNSTHVLGCGWEQAVAATKSVVEQALYYES
;
A
#
# COMPACT_ATOMS: atom_id res chain seq x y z
N MET A 1 -0.15 30.05 -2.16
CA MET A 1 0.01 29.51 -3.52
C MET A 1 -1.36 29.12 -4.04
N ASN A 2 -1.78 29.61 -5.21
CA ASN A 2 -3.06 29.22 -5.81
C ASN A 2 -2.85 28.06 -6.79
N LEU A 3 -3.15 26.86 -6.38
CA LEU A 3 -2.97 25.63 -7.18
C LEU A 3 -3.87 25.58 -8.43
N LYS A 4 -4.89 26.46 -8.53
CA LYS A 4 -5.76 26.60 -9.72
C LYS A 4 -5.19 27.56 -10.76
N ASP A 5 -4.07 28.22 -10.48
CA ASP A 5 -3.38 29.08 -11.43
C ASP A 5 -2.83 28.23 -12.59
N GLN A 6 -3.01 28.71 -13.82
CA GLN A 6 -2.54 28.02 -15.04
C GLN A 6 -1.04 27.73 -15.03
N ASN A 7 -0.24 28.56 -14.36
CA ASN A 7 1.19 28.33 -14.18
C ASN A 7 1.52 27.03 -13.44
N TYR A 8 0.64 26.53 -12.59
CA TYR A 8 0.81 25.28 -11.86
C TYR A 8 0.09 24.10 -12.52
N ALA A 9 -1.04 24.35 -13.20
CA ALA A 9 -1.86 23.31 -13.80
C ALA A 9 -1.14 22.50 -14.91
N GLN A 10 -0.08 23.06 -15.50
CA GLN A 10 0.75 22.36 -16.48
C GLN A 10 1.53 21.17 -15.89
N PHE A 11 1.80 21.15 -14.59
CA PHE A 11 2.56 20.10 -13.95
C PHE A 11 1.67 18.91 -13.54
N ALA A 12 2.07 17.68 -13.94
CA ALA A 12 1.36 16.46 -13.59
C ALA A 12 1.15 16.33 -12.07
N LEU A 13 2.18 16.64 -11.28
CA LEU A 13 2.11 16.61 -9.83
C LEU A 13 0.94 17.43 -9.28
N VAL A 14 0.74 18.65 -9.77
CA VAL A 14 -0.33 19.54 -9.28
C VAL A 14 -1.70 18.99 -9.68
N ARG A 15 -1.86 18.53 -10.91
CA ARG A 15 -3.11 17.93 -11.37
C ARG A 15 -3.49 16.71 -10.52
N GLU A 16 -2.53 15.80 -10.31
CA GLU A 16 -2.76 14.58 -9.55
C GLU A 16 -3.00 14.85 -8.05
N MET A 17 -2.34 15.86 -7.47
CA MET A 17 -2.68 16.34 -6.12
C MET A 17 -4.11 16.84 -6.03
N MET A 18 -4.61 17.57 -7.04
CA MET A 18 -5.99 18.04 -7.05
C MET A 18 -6.99 16.91 -7.26
N ASP A 19 -6.63 15.88 -8.04
CA ASP A 19 -7.45 14.70 -8.29
C ASP A 19 -7.60 13.80 -7.04
N THR A 20 -6.77 13.99 -6.01
CA THR A 20 -6.82 13.22 -4.75
C THR A 20 -8.19 13.29 -4.08
N VAL A 21 -8.88 14.43 -4.19
CA VAL A 21 -10.23 14.61 -3.64
C VAL A 21 -11.22 13.62 -4.27
N GLU A 22 -11.14 13.42 -5.57
CA GLU A 22 -11.99 12.46 -6.28
C GLU A 22 -11.61 11.00 -5.97
N THR A 23 -10.33 10.73 -5.76
CA THR A 23 -9.86 9.41 -5.28
C THR A 23 -10.49 9.08 -3.92
N ILE A 24 -10.49 10.02 -2.97
CA ILE A 24 -11.11 9.83 -1.65
C ILE A 24 -12.62 9.59 -1.77
N LYS A 25 -13.33 10.36 -2.59
CA LYS A 25 -14.78 10.22 -2.77
C LYS A 25 -15.20 8.89 -3.40
N LYS A 26 -14.36 8.34 -4.29
CA LYS A 26 -14.64 7.10 -5.02
C LYS A 26 -14.19 5.84 -4.28
N PHE A 27 -13.39 5.99 -3.25
CA PHE A 27 -12.88 4.85 -2.50
C PHE A 27 -14.02 4.10 -1.82
N ASP A 28 -14.10 2.81 -2.07
CA ASP A 28 -15.04 1.89 -1.43
C ASP A 28 -14.36 1.14 -0.29
N PRO A 29 -14.66 1.46 0.99
CA PRO A 29 -14.05 0.78 2.13
C PRO A 29 -14.44 -0.70 2.22
N ASP A 30 -15.51 -1.10 1.57
CA ASP A 30 -15.96 -2.50 1.59
C ASP A 30 -15.02 -3.45 0.85
N CYS A 31 -14.13 -2.92 0.01
CA CYS A 31 -13.11 -3.72 -0.70
C CYS A 31 -12.13 -4.44 0.24
N THR A 32 -12.00 -4.01 1.49
CA THR A 32 -11.08 -4.59 2.48
C THR A 32 -11.73 -5.63 3.40
N LYS A 33 -13.07 -5.75 3.44
CA LYS A 33 -13.80 -6.59 4.40
C LYS A 33 -13.27 -8.02 4.51
N GLN A 34 -13.06 -8.68 3.37
CA GLN A 34 -12.60 -10.06 3.36
C GLN A 34 -11.18 -10.20 3.91
N ILE A 35 -10.31 -9.26 3.59
CA ILE A 35 -8.91 -9.25 4.06
C ILE A 35 -8.87 -8.90 5.55
N ALA A 36 -9.68 -7.95 6.00
CA ALA A 36 -9.77 -7.56 7.40
C ALA A 36 -10.14 -8.74 8.30
N GLU A 37 -11.06 -9.62 7.88
CA GLU A 37 -11.41 -10.82 8.65
C GLU A 37 -10.22 -11.80 8.77
N GLN A 38 -9.40 -11.95 7.74
CA GLN A 38 -8.19 -12.78 7.80
C GLN A 38 -7.12 -12.16 8.73
N VAL A 39 -6.95 -10.86 8.65
CA VAL A 39 -5.96 -10.11 9.44
C VAL A 39 -6.30 -10.10 10.92
N LYS A 40 -7.59 -9.98 11.29
CA LYS A 40 -8.04 -10.04 12.69
C LYS A 40 -7.61 -11.31 13.42
N GLN A 41 -7.49 -12.44 12.72
CA GLN A 41 -7.10 -13.71 13.33
C GLN A 41 -5.61 -13.75 13.71
N VAL A 42 -4.76 -13.06 12.96
CA VAL A 42 -3.30 -13.10 13.13
C VAL A 42 -2.80 -12.05 14.11
N LYS A 43 -3.47 -10.89 14.19
CA LYS A 43 -3.10 -9.72 15.00
C LYS A 43 -1.69 -9.15 14.75
N ASN A 44 -0.95 -9.69 13.79
CA ASN A 44 0.36 -9.21 13.39
C ASN A 44 0.28 -8.69 11.96
N ILE A 45 0.53 -7.42 11.76
CA ILE A 45 0.45 -6.75 10.46
C ILE A 45 1.82 -6.19 10.10
N TYR A 46 2.26 -6.44 8.89
CA TYR A 46 3.49 -5.90 8.37
C TYR A 46 3.23 -5.14 7.07
N PHE A 47 3.50 -3.84 7.09
CA PHE A 47 3.40 -3.00 5.89
C PHE A 47 4.78 -2.78 5.30
N THR A 48 4.95 -3.06 4.01
CA THR A 48 6.22 -2.84 3.32
C THR A 48 6.03 -2.28 1.91
N GLY A 49 7.10 -1.78 1.37
CA GLY A 49 7.22 -1.15 0.07
C GLY A 49 8.51 -0.36 0.00
N GLU A 50 8.67 0.44 -1.03
CA GLU A 50 9.81 1.36 -1.14
C GLU A 50 9.32 2.80 -1.28
N GLY A 51 10.12 3.74 -0.76
CA GLY A 51 9.82 5.17 -0.83
C GLY A 51 8.48 5.55 -0.21
N SER A 52 7.70 6.38 -0.92
CA SER A 52 6.45 6.94 -0.43
C SER A 52 5.36 5.91 -0.17
N SER A 53 5.33 4.81 -0.93
CA SER A 53 4.37 3.71 -0.73
C SER A 53 4.47 3.06 0.65
N ARG A 54 5.63 3.10 1.29
CA ARG A 54 5.84 2.63 2.66
C ARG A 54 5.73 3.75 3.69
N ILE A 55 6.41 4.89 3.43
CA ILE A 55 6.64 5.90 4.45
C ILE A 55 5.33 6.54 4.93
N PHE A 56 4.47 6.98 4.02
CA PHE A 56 3.27 7.72 4.41
C PHE A 56 2.11 6.80 4.82
N PRO A 57 1.63 5.85 4.00
CA PRO A 57 0.48 5.02 4.34
C PRO A 57 0.73 4.17 5.58
N ALA A 58 1.84 3.42 5.59
CA ALA A 58 2.14 2.48 6.67
C ALA A 58 2.37 3.18 8.01
N LYS A 59 3.14 4.27 8.05
CA LYS A 59 3.37 5.02 9.30
C LYS A 59 2.11 5.73 9.78
N ASN A 60 1.26 6.21 8.88
CA ASN A 60 -0.01 6.80 9.27
C ASN A 60 -0.94 5.77 9.90
N SER A 61 -1.06 4.59 9.30
CA SER A 61 -1.85 3.48 9.86
C SER A 61 -1.33 3.06 11.23
N LEU A 62 -0.02 2.83 11.37
CA LEU A 62 0.60 2.51 12.65
C LEU A 62 0.26 3.56 13.74
N ARG A 63 0.32 4.85 13.39
CA ARG A 63 -0.06 5.93 14.31
C ARG A 63 -1.54 5.87 14.70
N LYS A 64 -2.44 5.67 13.72
CA LYS A 64 -3.89 5.61 13.95
C LYS A 64 -4.28 4.42 14.81
N PHE A 65 -3.81 3.23 14.49
CA PHE A 65 -4.09 2.01 15.27
C PHE A 65 -3.64 2.14 16.72
N LYS A 66 -2.45 2.71 16.94
CA LYS A 66 -1.98 3.02 18.31
C LYS A 66 -2.88 4.03 19.01
N ARG A 67 -3.31 5.09 18.30
CA ARG A 67 -4.20 6.11 18.85
C ARG A 67 -5.58 5.56 19.22
N TRP A 68 -6.09 4.59 18.44
CA TRP A 68 -7.35 3.92 18.69
C TRP A 68 -7.28 2.81 19.74
N GLY A 69 -6.09 2.52 20.26
CA GLY A 69 -5.89 1.48 21.26
C GLY A 69 -6.15 0.07 20.74
N MET A 70 -6.00 -0.15 19.43
CA MET A 70 -6.20 -1.46 18.84
C MET A 70 -5.12 -2.46 19.30
N ASP A 71 -5.55 -3.63 19.72
CA ASP A 71 -4.68 -4.75 20.13
C ASP A 71 -4.14 -5.49 18.90
N VAL A 72 -3.27 -4.82 18.16
CA VAL A 72 -2.58 -5.37 16.98
C VAL A 72 -1.12 -4.96 16.99
N ASN A 73 -0.24 -5.87 16.61
CA ASN A 73 1.17 -5.61 16.43
C ASN A 73 1.43 -5.18 14.99
N ILE A 74 1.73 -3.91 14.78
CA ILE A 74 1.99 -3.35 13.45
C ILE A 74 3.45 -2.97 13.34
N GLN A 75 4.08 -3.43 12.27
CA GLN A 75 5.46 -3.10 11.93
C GLN A 75 5.57 -2.63 10.48
N THR A 76 6.63 -1.88 10.19
CA THR A 76 6.94 -1.44 8.82
C THR A 76 8.43 -1.23 8.66
N ASP A 77 8.96 -1.75 7.56
CA ASP A 77 10.32 -1.48 7.11
C ASP A 77 10.42 -1.60 5.59
N GLY A 78 11.58 -1.23 4.99
CA GLY A 78 11.86 -1.41 3.58
C GLY A 78 11.87 -2.88 3.19
N SER A 79 11.40 -3.18 1.98
CA SER A 79 11.26 -4.57 1.52
C SER A 79 12.60 -5.29 1.42
N TRP A 80 13.68 -4.55 1.18
CA TRP A 80 15.02 -5.17 1.13
C TRP A 80 15.46 -5.71 2.50
N GLN A 81 15.35 -4.89 3.55
CA GLN A 81 15.67 -5.28 4.93
C GLN A 81 14.73 -6.36 5.44
N SER A 82 13.44 -6.26 5.10
CA SER A 82 12.42 -7.21 5.53
C SER A 82 12.68 -8.66 5.09
N ARG A 83 13.56 -8.87 4.11
CA ARG A 83 14.00 -10.22 3.70
C ARG A 83 14.81 -10.95 4.76
N GLU A 84 15.35 -10.24 5.74
CA GLU A 84 16.11 -10.81 6.86
C GLU A 84 15.21 -11.16 8.06
N TYR A 85 13.92 -10.79 8.02
CA TYR A 85 12.99 -10.97 9.13
C TYR A 85 12.18 -12.25 8.99
N ASP A 86 11.83 -12.86 10.12
CA ASP A 86 10.81 -13.90 10.19
C ASP A 86 9.41 -13.26 10.17
N LEU A 87 8.76 -13.31 9.02
CA LEU A 87 7.42 -12.78 8.80
C LEU A 87 6.35 -13.89 8.70
N SER A 88 6.68 -15.11 9.11
CA SER A 88 5.79 -16.28 9.01
C SER A 88 4.45 -16.12 9.75
N LYS A 89 4.42 -15.29 10.79
CA LYS A 89 3.24 -15.00 11.61
C LYS A 89 2.55 -13.68 11.29
N TYR A 90 2.92 -13.03 10.19
CA TYR A 90 2.39 -11.73 9.80
C TYR A 90 1.48 -11.80 8.58
N ALA A 91 0.43 -11.00 8.60
CA ALA A 91 -0.23 -10.56 7.39
C ALA A 91 0.63 -9.45 6.75
N VAL A 92 1.19 -9.72 5.58
CA VAL A 92 2.17 -8.84 4.94
C VAL A 92 1.53 -8.11 3.78
N PHE A 93 1.50 -6.78 3.87
CA PHE A 93 1.03 -5.89 2.82
C PHE A 93 2.22 -5.34 2.03
N LEU A 94 2.26 -5.63 0.74
CA LEU A 94 3.37 -5.35 -0.17
C LEU A 94 2.93 -4.30 -1.18
N ALA A 95 3.41 -3.07 -1.03
CA ALA A 95 2.99 -1.95 -1.87
C ALA A 95 4.02 -1.60 -2.94
N SER A 96 3.56 -1.60 -4.20
CA SER A 96 4.34 -1.17 -5.36
C SER A 96 3.41 -0.70 -6.46
N ASN A 97 3.36 0.61 -6.74
CA ASN A 97 2.47 1.15 -7.77
C ASN A 97 2.67 0.48 -9.14
N SER A 98 3.91 0.29 -9.56
CA SER A 98 4.23 -0.42 -10.81
C SER A 98 4.02 -1.93 -10.71
N GLY A 99 3.96 -2.50 -9.51
CA GLY A 99 4.00 -3.93 -9.25
C GLY A 99 5.30 -4.62 -9.72
N ARG A 100 6.36 -3.84 -9.98
CA ARG A 100 7.65 -4.30 -10.52
C ARG A 100 8.84 -3.90 -9.68
N THR A 101 8.65 -3.19 -8.56
CA THR A 101 9.73 -2.81 -7.64
C THR A 101 10.45 -4.07 -7.20
N LYS A 102 11.72 -4.18 -7.53
CA LYS A 102 12.51 -5.41 -7.39
C LYS A 102 12.56 -5.91 -5.96
N GLU A 103 12.77 -5.02 -5.01
CA GLU A 103 12.87 -5.33 -3.59
C GLU A 103 11.54 -5.92 -3.08
N VAL A 104 10.41 -5.33 -3.47
CA VAL A 104 9.06 -5.77 -3.08
C VAL A 104 8.75 -7.15 -3.69
N THR A 105 9.05 -7.33 -4.99
CA THR A 105 8.76 -8.60 -5.68
C THR A 105 9.64 -9.74 -5.17
N LEU A 106 10.90 -9.47 -4.84
CA LEU A 106 11.80 -10.47 -4.24
C LEU A 106 11.34 -10.88 -2.83
N LEU A 107 10.87 -9.93 -2.02
CA LEU A 107 10.30 -10.26 -0.71
C LEU A 107 9.01 -11.09 -0.87
N ALA A 108 8.10 -10.69 -1.76
CA ALA A 108 6.86 -11.42 -2.00
C ALA A 108 7.12 -12.86 -2.44
N LYS A 109 8.11 -13.07 -3.34
CA LYS A 109 8.54 -14.39 -3.77
C LYS A 109 9.09 -15.23 -2.62
N LYS A 110 10.00 -14.65 -1.81
CA LYS A 110 10.56 -15.31 -0.62
C LYS A 110 9.44 -15.76 0.33
N LEU A 111 8.51 -14.88 0.67
CA LEU A 111 7.39 -15.20 1.56
C LEU A 111 6.49 -16.31 0.99
N MET A 112 6.30 -16.34 -0.33
CA MET A 112 5.57 -17.43 -0.99
C MET A 112 6.31 -18.76 -0.84
N GLU A 113 7.62 -18.77 -1.08
CA GLU A 113 8.46 -19.97 -0.96
C GLU A 113 8.54 -20.48 0.50
N GLU A 114 8.45 -19.59 1.48
CA GLU A 114 8.41 -19.90 2.90
C GLU A 114 7.01 -20.28 3.41
N GLY A 115 5.99 -20.30 2.54
CA GLY A 115 4.64 -20.73 2.89
C GLY A 115 3.80 -19.71 3.66
N ASN A 116 4.18 -18.42 3.69
CA ASN A 116 3.30 -17.40 4.24
C ASN A 116 2.07 -17.24 3.33
N ASN A 117 0.87 -17.50 3.84
CA ASN A 117 -0.39 -17.47 3.10
C ASN A 117 -1.19 -16.17 3.28
N LEU A 118 -0.61 -15.14 3.89
CA LEU A 118 -1.24 -13.84 4.12
C LEU A 118 -0.40 -12.73 3.47
N ARG A 119 -0.22 -12.83 2.15
CA ARG A 119 0.52 -11.86 1.33
C ARG A 119 -0.47 -11.06 0.49
N PHE A 120 -0.58 -9.77 0.76
CA PHE A 120 -1.50 -8.85 0.11
C PHE A 120 -0.75 -7.80 -0.69
N GLY A 121 -0.89 -7.82 -2.01
CA GLY A 121 -0.28 -6.85 -2.91
C GLY A 121 -1.14 -5.60 -3.09
N LEU A 122 -0.51 -4.42 -3.20
CA LEU A 122 -1.17 -3.19 -3.62
C LEU A 122 -0.44 -2.60 -4.82
N THR A 123 -1.14 -2.42 -5.92
CA THR A 123 -0.57 -1.94 -7.19
C THR A 123 -1.50 -0.93 -7.87
N ALA A 124 -0.97 -0.08 -8.75
CA ALA A 124 -1.79 0.79 -9.59
C ALA A 124 -2.11 0.16 -10.96
N ASN A 125 -1.69 -1.08 -11.20
CA ASN A 125 -1.86 -1.79 -12.46
C ASN A 125 -2.29 -3.23 -12.22
N ASP A 126 -3.05 -3.77 -13.16
CA ASP A 126 -3.40 -5.19 -13.23
C ASP A 126 -2.21 -6.05 -13.71
N ASN A 127 -2.29 -7.34 -13.43
CA ASN A 127 -1.40 -8.37 -13.98
C ASN A 127 0.09 -8.06 -13.82
N THR A 128 0.48 -7.66 -12.63
CA THR A 128 1.86 -7.29 -12.31
C THR A 128 2.69 -8.48 -11.86
N VAL A 129 4.02 -8.34 -11.86
CA VAL A 129 4.94 -9.35 -11.30
C VAL A 129 4.64 -9.58 -9.82
N LEU A 130 4.32 -8.52 -9.06
CA LEU A 130 3.96 -8.63 -7.65
C LEU A 130 2.73 -9.51 -7.44
N SER A 131 1.70 -9.36 -8.29
CA SER A 131 0.45 -10.13 -8.16
C SER A 131 0.65 -11.64 -8.31
N THR A 132 1.69 -12.08 -9.04
CA THR A 132 1.98 -13.52 -9.17
C THR A 132 2.51 -14.16 -7.89
N PHE A 133 2.99 -13.38 -6.94
CA PHE A 133 3.55 -13.85 -5.67
C PHE A 133 2.65 -13.58 -4.47
N CYS A 134 1.53 -12.85 -4.63
CA CYS A 134 0.59 -12.53 -3.56
C CYS A 134 -0.61 -13.47 -3.57
N ASN A 135 -1.24 -13.68 -2.41
CA ASN A 135 -2.49 -14.43 -2.30
C ASN A 135 -3.68 -13.62 -2.83
N SER A 136 -3.61 -12.31 -2.64
CA SER A 136 -4.56 -11.35 -3.18
C SER A 136 -3.83 -10.06 -3.53
N THR A 137 -4.29 -9.37 -4.56
CA THR A 137 -3.76 -8.07 -4.96
C THR A 137 -4.90 -7.11 -5.19
N HIS A 138 -4.86 -5.98 -4.51
CA HIS A 138 -5.77 -4.86 -4.75
C HIS A 138 -5.16 -3.93 -5.78
N VAL A 139 -5.95 -3.59 -6.79
CA VAL A 139 -5.59 -2.60 -7.81
C VAL A 139 -6.19 -1.26 -7.42
N LEU A 140 -5.34 -0.28 -7.21
CA LEU A 140 -5.74 1.07 -6.81
C LEU A 140 -6.59 1.72 -7.90
N GLY A 141 -7.75 2.24 -7.53
CA GLY A 141 -8.70 2.90 -8.42
C GLY A 141 -8.22 4.26 -8.93
N CYS A 142 -7.22 4.86 -8.29
CA CYS A 142 -6.60 6.11 -8.75
C CYS A 142 -5.86 5.98 -10.09
N GLY A 143 -5.56 4.75 -10.51
CA GLY A 143 -4.83 4.47 -11.74
C GLY A 143 -3.38 4.92 -11.74
N TRP A 144 -2.79 4.91 -12.93
CA TRP A 144 -1.40 5.31 -13.13
C TRP A 144 -1.17 6.80 -12.85
N GLU A 145 -0.03 7.12 -12.25
CA GLU A 145 0.44 8.48 -12.00
C GLU A 145 1.58 8.85 -12.95
N GLN A 146 1.50 10.04 -13.55
CA GLN A 146 2.54 10.60 -14.42
C GLN A 146 3.62 11.34 -13.62
N ALA A 147 3.25 11.87 -12.45
CA ALA A 147 4.20 12.54 -11.57
C ALA A 147 5.22 11.57 -11.01
N VAL A 148 6.45 12.04 -10.86
CA VAL A 148 7.52 11.25 -10.21
C VAL A 148 7.21 11.00 -8.73
N ALA A 149 6.65 12.01 -8.05
CA ALA A 149 6.21 11.86 -6.67
C ALA A 149 4.80 11.27 -6.64
N ALA A 150 4.62 10.20 -5.88
CA ALA A 150 3.30 9.59 -5.69
C ALA A 150 2.36 10.54 -4.92
N THR A 151 1.12 10.64 -5.36
CA THR A 151 0.08 11.53 -4.82
C THR A 151 -1.20 10.76 -4.51
N LYS A 152 -2.03 10.49 -5.50
CA LYS A 152 -3.30 9.76 -5.37
C LYS A 152 -3.11 8.36 -4.81
N SER A 153 -2.12 7.64 -5.32
CA SER A 153 -1.84 6.27 -4.91
C SER A 153 -1.46 6.15 -3.43
N VAL A 154 -0.70 7.10 -2.91
CA VAL A 154 -0.32 7.13 -1.48
C VAL A 154 -1.54 7.37 -0.60
N VAL A 155 -2.46 8.24 -1.03
CA VAL A 155 -3.70 8.51 -0.29
C VAL A 155 -4.62 7.30 -0.33
N GLU A 156 -4.80 6.69 -1.49
CA GLU A 156 -5.65 5.50 -1.60
C GLU A 156 -5.09 4.29 -0.85
N GLN A 157 -3.76 4.08 -0.84
CA GLN A 157 -3.11 3.09 0.02
C GLN A 157 -3.39 3.35 1.50
N ALA A 158 -3.36 4.62 1.93
CA ALA A 158 -3.67 4.97 3.31
C ALA A 158 -5.12 4.64 3.66
N LEU A 159 -6.08 4.96 2.76
CA LEU A 159 -7.48 4.59 2.93
C LEU A 159 -7.66 3.07 3.01
N TYR A 160 -7.00 2.33 2.13
CA TYR A 160 -7.05 0.86 2.09
C TYR A 160 -6.50 0.22 3.38
N TYR A 161 -5.44 0.77 3.97
CA TYR A 161 -4.88 0.23 5.22
C TYR A 161 -5.72 0.56 6.44
N GLU A 162 -6.60 1.55 6.36
CA GLU A 162 -7.37 2.08 7.47
C GLU A 162 -8.84 1.66 7.45
N SER A 163 -9.31 1.09 6.36
CA SER A 163 -10.67 0.56 6.20
C SER A 163 -10.76 -0.89 6.63
#